data_83cdce5c2c82efd715ee05a1ef4d23b6
#
_entry.id   83cdce5c2c82efd715ee05a1ef4d23b6
#
_cell.length_a   1.000
_cell.length_b   1.000
_cell.length_c   1.000
_cell.angle_alpha   90.00
_cell.angle_beta   90.00
_cell.angle_gamma   90.00
#
_symmetry.space_group_name_H-M   'P 1'
#
loop_
_entity.id
_entity.type
_entity.pdbx_description
1 polymer ?
#
loop_
_entity_poly.entity_id
_entity_poly.type
_entity_poly.pdbx_seq_one_letter_code
_entity_poly.pdbx_strand_id
1 'polypeptide(L)'
;MKGNDLNMYETKVKIDGMMCGMCESHINDAIRNAFTVKKVSASHAKGEADIVSEEPIDEAKLRETITKTGYDFVSMTSKPYEKHALFAFLKK
;
A
#
# COMPACT_ATOMS: atom_id res chain seq x y z
N MET A 1 -13.95 -8.07 17.25
CA MET A 1 -13.66 -8.71 17.48
C MET A 1 -12.56 -9.07 16.92
N LYS A 2 -12.04 -9.81 17.23
CA LYS A 2 -11.01 -10.25 16.78
C LYS A 2 -11.03 -10.35 15.40
N GLY A 3 -12.01 -10.41 14.84
CA GLY A 3 -12.08 -10.54 13.42
C GLY A 3 -11.51 -9.38 12.68
N ASN A 4 -11.36 -8.27 13.31
CA ASN A 4 -10.87 -7.10 12.62
C ASN A 4 -9.49 -7.26 12.04
N ASP A 5 -8.62 -7.87 12.78
CA ASP A 5 -7.27 -8.03 12.27
C ASP A 5 -7.24 -8.94 11.08
N LEU A 6 -8.13 -9.93 11.07
CA LEU A 6 -8.14 -10.87 9.97
C LEU A 6 -8.77 -10.32 8.73
N ASN A 7 -9.50 -9.21 8.88
CA ASN A 7 -10.18 -8.63 7.74
C ASN A 7 -9.41 -7.49 7.08
N MET A 8 -8.16 -7.34 7.44
CA MET A 8 -7.36 -6.30 6.83
C MET A 8 -6.64 -6.82 5.61
N TYR A 9 -6.28 -5.90 4.75
CA TYR A 9 -5.62 -6.24 3.51
C TYR A 9 -4.33 -5.46 3.38
N GLU A 10 -3.33 -6.09 2.83
CA GLU A 10 -2.07 -5.43 2.56
C GLU A 10 -1.92 -5.35 1.05
N THR A 11 -1.76 -4.15 0.54
CA THR A 11 -1.62 -3.91 -0.89
C THR A 11 -0.24 -3.35 -1.15
N LYS A 12 0.48 -3.98 -2.06
CA LYS A 12 1.79 -3.50 -2.45
C LYS A 12 1.68 -3.00 -3.88
N VAL A 13 2.01 -1.74 -4.08
CA VAL A 13 1.91 -1.16 -5.41
C VAL A 13 3.30 -0.76 -5.89
N LYS A 14 3.61 -1.12 -7.10
CA LYS A 14 4.88 -0.74 -7.70
C LYS A 14 4.69 0.55 -8.45
N ILE A 15 5.57 1.51 -8.20
CA ILE A 15 5.47 2.86 -8.72
C ILE A 15 6.80 3.25 -9.33
N ASP A 16 6.74 3.79 -10.54
CA ASP A 16 7.93 4.26 -11.21
C ASP A 16 7.99 5.77 -11.09
N GLY A 17 9.18 6.29 -10.94
CA GLY A 17 9.37 7.74 -10.91
C GLY A 17 9.62 8.33 -9.53
N MET A 18 9.54 7.52 -8.47
CA MET A 18 9.88 8.04 -7.15
C MET A 18 11.40 8.13 -7.05
N MET A 19 11.89 9.31 -6.77
CA MET A 19 13.33 9.53 -6.76
C MET A 19 13.90 9.87 -5.40
N CYS A 20 13.09 10.28 -4.45
CA CYS A 20 13.60 10.72 -3.17
C CYS A 20 12.50 10.69 -2.12
N GLY A 21 12.85 11.07 -0.89
CA GLY A 21 11.89 11.03 0.20
C GLY A 21 10.68 11.92 0.01
N MET A 22 10.84 13.02 -0.71
CA MET A 22 9.71 13.88 -0.97
C MET A 22 8.67 13.18 -1.80
N CYS A 23 9.11 12.36 -2.74
CA CYS A 23 8.20 11.60 -3.56
C CYS A 23 7.42 10.61 -2.70
N GLU A 24 8.09 10.04 -1.70
CA GLU A 24 7.42 9.13 -0.77
C GLU A 24 6.30 9.84 -0.05
N SER A 25 6.54 11.05 0.41
CA SER A 25 5.51 11.81 1.12
C SER A 25 4.33 12.11 0.21
N HIS A 26 4.60 12.46 -1.03
CA HIS A 26 3.53 12.75 -1.96
C HIS A 26 2.64 11.53 -2.19
N ILE A 27 3.26 10.37 -2.36
CA ILE A 27 2.52 9.15 -2.56
C ILE A 27 1.71 8.80 -1.31
N ASN A 28 2.33 8.90 -0.14
CA ASN A 28 1.64 8.60 1.10
C ASN A 28 0.41 9.49 1.28
N ASP A 29 0.57 10.78 1.04
CA ASP A 29 -0.53 11.71 1.20
C ASP A 29 -1.62 11.46 0.18
N ALA A 30 -1.25 11.20 -1.05
CA ALA A 30 -2.25 10.96 -2.09
C ALA A 30 -3.09 9.74 -1.76
N ILE A 31 -2.46 8.69 -1.27
CA ILE A 31 -3.18 7.48 -0.92
C ILE A 31 -4.08 7.71 0.29
N ARG A 32 -3.57 8.41 1.29
CA ARG A 32 -4.38 8.70 2.46
C ARG A 32 -5.59 9.54 2.14
N ASN A 33 -5.45 10.45 1.19
CA ASN A 33 -6.58 11.30 0.80
C ASN A 33 -7.60 10.57 -0.05
N ALA A 34 -7.17 9.59 -0.80
CA ALA A 34 -8.06 8.88 -1.72
C ALA A 34 -8.74 7.70 -1.07
N PHE A 35 -8.11 7.10 -0.06
CA PHE A 35 -8.60 5.87 0.56
C PHE A 35 -8.57 6.00 2.08
N THR A 36 -9.42 5.22 2.72
CA THR A 36 -9.35 5.10 4.17
C THR A 36 -8.39 3.96 4.48
N VAL A 37 -7.21 4.27 4.95
CA VAL A 37 -6.19 3.26 5.18
C VAL A 37 -5.69 3.33 6.61
N LYS A 38 -5.19 2.20 7.10
CA LYS A 38 -4.61 2.13 8.42
C LYS A 38 -3.15 2.54 8.39
N LYS A 39 -2.48 2.25 7.29
CA LYS A 39 -1.07 2.52 7.19
C LYS A 39 -0.68 2.60 5.73
N VAL A 40 0.22 3.49 5.42
CA VAL A 40 0.77 3.56 4.07
C VAL A 40 2.23 3.95 4.20
N SER A 41 3.07 3.27 3.45
CA SER A 41 4.50 3.49 3.52
C SER A 41 5.10 3.34 2.13
N ALA A 42 5.58 4.42 1.57
CA ALA A 42 6.20 4.40 0.26
C ALA A 42 7.72 4.33 0.41
N SER A 43 8.38 3.67 -0.52
CA SER A 43 9.82 3.55 -0.50
C SER A 43 10.36 3.84 -1.89
N HIS A 44 11.12 4.92 -2.05
CA HIS A 44 11.68 5.24 -3.35
C HIS A 44 12.81 4.28 -3.70
N ALA A 45 13.48 3.74 -2.70
CA ALA A 45 14.57 2.79 -2.96
C ALA A 45 14.04 1.52 -3.60
N LYS A 46 12.85 1.10 -3.22
CA LYS A 46 12.24 -0.11 -3.77
C LYS A 46 11.30 0.19 -4.91
N GLY A 47 10.89 1.43 -5.06
CA GLY A 47 9.90 1.78 -6.06
C GLY A 47 8.54 1.22 -5.74
N GLU A 48 8.19 1.13 -4.46
CA GLU A 48 6.95 0.51 -4.02
C GLU A 48 6.31 1.29 -2.90
N ALA A 49 5.02 1.03 -2.70
CA ALA A 49 4.32 1.53 -1.52
C ALA A 49 3.50 0.38 -0.94
N ASP A 50 3.51 0.28 0.39
CA ASP A 50 2.73 -0.72 1.09
C ASP A 50 1.55 -0.03 1.75
N ILE A 51 0.36 -0.60 1.58
CA ILE A 51 -0.86 -0.04 2.12
C ILE A 51 -1.57 -1.10 2.95
N VAL A 52 -1.92 -0.75 4.18
CA VAL A 52 -2.70 -1.66 5.03
C VAL A 52 -4.06 -1.00 5.23
N SER A 53 -5.13 -1.70 4.89
CA SER A 53 -6.47 -1.15 4.99
C SER A 53 -7.45 -2.23 5.38
N GLU A 54 -8.62 -1.80 5.85
CA GLU A 54 -9.67 -2.73 6.24
C GLU A 54 -10.44 -3.23 5.05
N GLU A 55 -10.33 -2.56 3.93
CA GLU A 55 -11.02 -2.95 2.73
C GLU A 55 -10.04 -3.09 1.59
N PRO A 56 -10.36 -3.93 0.62
CA PRO A 56 -9.47 -4.07 -0.54
C PRO A 56 -9.35 -2.75 -1.27
N ILE A 57 -8.18 -2.52 -1.83
CA ILE A 57 -7.93 -1.30 -2.58
C ILE A 57 -8.33 -1.53 -4.02
N ASP A 58 -9.13 -0.61 -4.57
CA ASP A 58 -9.55 -0.67 -5.95
C ASP A 58 -8.39 -0.30 -6.85
N GLU A 59 -7.99 -1.22 -7.70
CA GLU A 59 -6.83 -1.00 -8.56
C GLU A 59 -7.01 0.20 -9.50
N ALA A 60 -8.18 0.33 -10.08
CA ALA A 60 -8.42 1.43 -11.02
C ALA A 60 -8.29 2.78 -10.31
N LYS A 61 -8.84 2.87 -9.11
CA LYS A 61 -8.78 4.10 -8.36
C LYS A 61 -7.36 4.38 -7.89
N LEU A 62 -6.64 3.34 -7.50
CA LEU A 62 -5.26 3.51 -7.08
C LEU A 62 -4.39 3.97 -8.24
N ARG A 63 -4.59 3.38 -9.40
CA ARG A 63 -3.85 3.78 -10.58
C ARG A 63 -4.08 5.25 -10.89
N GLU A 64 -5.33 5.67 -10.82
CA GLU A 64 -5.66 7.06 -11.07
C GLU A 64 -5.00 7.97 -10.04
N THR A 65 -5.04 7.55 -8.77
CA THR A 65 -4.46 8.33 -7.70
C THR A 65 -2.96 8.52 -7.91
N ILE A 66 -2.26 7.45 -8.25
CA ILE A 66 -0.82 7.52 -8.48
C ILE A 66 -0.52 8.38 -9.71
N THR A 67 -1.29 8.19 -10.78
CA THR A 67 -1.05 8.93 -12.00
C THR A 67 -1.23 10.43 -11.78
N LYS A 68 -2.19 10.81 -10.96
CA LYS A 68 -2.42 12.23 -10.69
C LYS A 68 -1.26 12.88 -9.97
N THR A 69 -0.47 12.12 -9.24
CA THR A 69 0.67 12.68 -8.56
C THR A 69 1.84 12.92 -9.50
N GLY A 70 1.75 12.40 -10.71
CA GLY A 70 2.83 12.55 -11.67
C GLY A 70 3.75 11.35 -11.75
N TYR A 71 3.43 10.29 -11.04
CA TYR A 71 4.24 9.07 -11.08
C TYR A 71 3.50 8.00 -11.85
N ASP A 72 4.21 6.93 -12.20
CA ASP A 72 3.64 5.87 -13.00
C ASP A 72 3.27 4.67 -12.16
N PHE A 73 2.04 4.21 -12.35
CA PHE A 73 1.58 2.99 -11.70
C PHE A 73 2.07 1.81 -12.53
N VAL A 74 2.82 0.91 -11.92
CA VAL A 74 3.36 -0.23 -12.63
C VAL A 74 2.50 -1.47 -12.40
N SER A 75 2.29 -1.81 -11.14
CA SER A 75 1.50 -2.99 -10.83
C SER A 75 1.08 -2.95 -9.39
N MET A 76 0.18 -3.82 -9.02
CA MET A 76 -0.36 -3.87 -7.69
C MET A 76 -0.63 -5.31 -7.31
N THR A 77 -0.33 -5.66 -6.07
CA THR A 77 -0.60 -6.98 -5.52
C THR A 77 -1.31 -6.79 -4.19
N SER A 78 -2.38 -7.53 -3.98
CA SER A 78 -3.15 -7.39 -2.76
C SER A 78 -3.29 -8.76 -2.11
N LYS A 79 -3.19 -8.80 -0.79
CA LYS A 79 -3.32 -10.05 -0.06
C LYS A 79 -3.86 -9.78 1.32
N PRO A 80 -4.42 -10.78 1.99
CA PRO A 80 -4.88 -10.60 3.36
C PRO A 80 -3.69 -10.24 4.25
N TYR A 81 -3.92 -9.30 5.14
CA TYR A 81 -2.89 -8.89 6.07
C TYR A 81 -3.07 -9.73 7.33
N GLU A 82 -2.11 -10.58 7.63
CA GLU A 82 -2.20 -11.46 8.76
C GLU A 82 -0.96 -11.41 9.61
N LYS A 83 -1.10 -10.89 10.79
CA LYS A 83 0.00 -10.88 11.70
C LYS A 83 0.35 -12.27 12.14
N HIS A 84 -0.65 -13.11 12.23
CA HIS A 84 -0.42 -14.48 12.67
C HIS A 84 0.41 -15.27 11.69
N ALA A 85 0.20 -15.04 10.43
CA ALA A 85 0.95 -15.75 9.42
C ALA A 85 2.43 -15.40 9.54
N LEU A 86 2.69 -14.14 9.78
CA LEU A 86 4.05 -13.69 9.91
C LEU A 86 4.69 -14.33 11.13
N PHE A 87 3.96 -14.38 12.18
CA PHE A 87 4.44 -14.94 13.41
C PHE A 87 4.71 -16.42 13.28
N ALA A 88 3.79 -17.13 12.67
CA ALA A 88 3.96 -18.54 12.46
C ALA A 88 5.17 -18.84 11.60
N PHE A 89 5.39 -17.97 10.63
CA PHE A 89 6.52 -18.13 9.76
C PHE A 89 7.83 -18.03 10.52
N LEU A 90 7.90 -17.14 11.47
CA LEU A 90 9.10 -16.99 12.26
C LEU A 90 9.40 -18.19 13.11
N LYS A 91 8.39 -18.95 13.44
CA LYS A 91 8.62 -20.10 14.28
C LYS A 91 9.33 -21.19 13.54
N LYS A 92 9.28 -21.16 12.27
CA LYS A 92 9.99 -22.17 11.53
C LYS A 92 11.44 -21.92 11.57
#